data_c09a335a63f0b3c773754a81fc6a122f
#
_entry.id   c09a335a63f0b3c773754a81fc6a122f
#
_cell.length_a   1.000
_cell.length_b   1.000
_cell.length_c   1.000
_cell.angle_alpha   90.00
_cell.angle_beta   90.00
_cell.angle_gamma   90.00
#
_symmetry.space_group_name_H-M   'P 1'
#
loop_
_entity.id
_entity.type
_entity.pdbx_description
1 polymer ?
#
loop_
_entity_poly.entity_id
_entity_poly.type
_entity_poly.pdbx_seq_one_letter_code
_entity_poly.pdbx_strand_id
1 'polypeptide(L)'
;MRDILIGGAWPYANGSLHIGHIAALLPADVLARYHRAAGDKVCYVSGSDCHGTPVAIRARQEGKTPEEISSRYHREFAECFRKLGFSYDYYGRTSSEEHKEFVKEFHKKLYESPFVYEKEVPQAYCENCGSFLADRFVTGTCPECGGEARGDQCDACGTVLEAESLENPVCAVCGSEISFRSSRHLFIALGRMEQELKNWVESHENWRKNAQTFSERYIKEGLRDRALTRDLDWGIEVPHAGYENKKIYIWAENVLGYLSSSRAALKDNPEAFRQLWGLDGEKQCEDEKTEIRHYYVHGKDNIPFHTIILPALLIANGDGWRLPDEIISSEYLTLEGKKISTSRNYAVWVKDIVDRYDGDSLRYYLLANGPEKKDADFSWREFVNSHNGELLGAYGNFINRSLVFIQKYLGGTVPEGIPNQELRAETNRLYASVGEQIEKGRFKDALDDIFEFVRKANKYFDSRQPWITRDTDQKDCADTLYNCVQLIAGLAVLLYPFLPFSSERVCGWLQLSPEWKRQQVEPGYRLPEIQVLFQRLDKSWWRKKMKVWKEPVRAEADVAG
;
A
#
# COMPACT_ATOMS: atom_id res chain seq x y z
N MET A 1 9.27 9.79 -21.31
CA MET A 1 9.05 10.33 -19.94
C MET A 1 7.55 10.41 -19.74
N ARG A 2 7.02 9.82 -18.70
CA ARG A 2 5.58 9.77 -18.37
C ARG A 2 5.34 10.55 -17.08
N ASP A 3 4.12 11.02 -16.87
CA ASP A 3 3.67 11.59 -15.60
C ASP A 3 2.86 10.52 -14.85
N ILE A 4 3.34 10.11 -13.68
CA ILE A 4 2.80 8.97 -12.95
C ILE A 4 2.27 9.42 -11.58
N LEU A 5 0.98 9.18 -11.32
CA LEU A 5 0.41 9.24 -9.99
C LEU A 5 0.37 7.84 -9.37
N ILE A 6 0.85 7.71 -8.15
CA ILE A 6 0.70 6.48 -7.38
C ILE A 6 0.00 6.82 -6.06
N GLY A 7 -1.20 6.30 -5.91
CA GLY A 7 -2.03 6.43 -4.71
C GLY A 7 -1.95 5.15 -3.87
N GLY A 8 -1.28 5.20 -2.71
CA GLY A 8 -1.38 4.15 -1.70
C GLY A 8 -2.62 4.36 -0.83
N ALA A 9 -3.37 3.29 -0.52
CA ALA A 9 -4.56 3.39 0.33
C ALA A 9 -4.26 3.96 1.71
N TRP A 10 -5.28 4.52 2.33
CA TRP A 10 -5.22 5.28 3.56
C TRP A 10 -5.65 4.42 4.76
N PRO A 11 -4.72 3.95 5.64
CA PRO A 11 -5.10 3.22 6.83
C PRO A 11 -5.81 4.12 7.86
N TYR A 12 -6.81 3.56 8.55
CA TYR A 12 -7.50 4.23 9.64
C TYR A 12 -6.58 4.50 10.83
N ALA A 13 -6.51 5.76 11.25
CA ALA A 13 -5.69 6.20 12.39
C ALA A 13 -6.34 5.91 13.74
N ASN A 14 -6.81 4.67 13.96
CA ASN A 14 -7.48 4.22 15.19
C ASN A 14 -6.75 3.07 15.91
N GLY A 15 -5.64 2.61 15.37
CA GLY A 15 -4.84 1.50 15.91
C GLY A 15 -3.52 1.34 15.15
N SER A 16 -2.56 0.62 15.73
CA SER A 16 -1.26 0.39 15.10
C SER A 16 -1.36 -0.39 13.79
N LEU A 17 -0.42 -0.14 12.88
CA LEU A 17 -0.30 -0.93 11.65
C LEU A 17 0.15 -2.36 11.95
N HIS A 18 -0.44 -3.32 11.26
CA HIS A 18 0.03 -4.70 11.22
C HIS A 18 0.59 -5.05 9.83
N ILE A 19 1.31 -6.17 9.73
CA ILE A 19 1.97 -6.57 8.48
C ILE A 19 1.03 -6.71 7.29
N GLY A 20 -0.26 -6.98 7.51
CA GLY A 20 -1.26 -7.01 6.43
C GLY A 20 -1.45 -5.65 5.73
N HIS A 21 -1.37 -4.54 6.48
CA HIS A 21 -1.37 -3.21 5.87
C HIS A 21 -0.14 -3.00 5.00
N ILE A 22 1.04 -3.42 5.47
CA ILE A 22 2.27 -3.28 4.70
C ILE A 22 2.24 -4.14 3.45
N ALA A 23 1.76 -5.39 3.54
CA ALA A 23 1.63 -6.27 2.37
C ALA A 23 0.73 -5.67 1.27
N ALA A 24 -0.31 -4.94 1.65
CA ALA A 24 -1.21 -4.29 0.71
C ALA A 24 -0.64 -2.99 0.11
N LEU A 25 0.21 -2.25 0.85
CA LEU A 25 0.70 -0.92 0.45
C LEU A 25 2.10 -0.95 -0.18
N LEU A 26 2.91 -1.94 0.15
CA LEU A 26 4.29 -2.06 -0.32
C LEU A 26 4.44 -2.08 -1.86
N PRO A 27 3.53 -2.69 -2.63
CA PRO A 27 3.54 -2.62 -4.09
C PRO A 27 3.58 -1.19 -4.66
N ALA A 28 2.97 -0.21 -3.97
CA ALA A 28 2.99 1.19 -4.40
C ALA A 28 4.41 1.79 -4.36
N ASP A 29 5.19 1.47 -3.33
CA ASP A 29 6.57 1.94 -3.23
C ASP A 29 7.48 1.31 -4.29
N VAL A 30 7.25 0.03 -4.63
CA VAL A 30 7.98 -0.64 -5.72
C VAL A 30 7.72 0.07 -7.05
N LEU A 31 6.45 0.38 -7.37
CA LEU A 31 6.08 1.16 -8.55
C LEU A 31 6.75 2.53 -8.56
N ALA A 32 6.70 3.26 -7.45
CA ALA A 32 7.26 4.61 -7.35
C ALA A 32 8.78 4.60 -7.62
N ARG A 33 9.50 3.68 -7.00
CA ARG A 33 10.94 3.53 -7.20
C ARG A 33 11.30 3.11 -8.61
N TYR A 34 10.55 2.16 -9.18
CA TYR A 34 10.76 1.71 -10.55
C TYR A 34 10.56 2.87 -11.55
N HIS A 35 9.43 3.56 -11.49
CA HIS A 35 9.13 4.65 -12.42
C HIS A 35 10.15 5.81 -12.32
N ARG A 36 10.56 6.17 -11.09
CA ARG A 36 11.64 7.16 -10.91
C ARG A 36 12.97 6.69 -11.51
N ALA A 37 13.33 5.42 -11.28
CA ALA A 37 14.53 4.83 -11.86
C ALA A 37 14.47 4.77 -13.40
N ALA A 38 13.30 4.57 -13.97
CA ALA A 38 13.02 4.59 -15.41
C ALA A 38 13.02 6.01 -16.02
N GLY A 39 13.10 7.06 -15.18
CA GLY A 39 13.14 8.45 -15.62
C GLY A 39 11.77 9.10 -15.80
N ASP A 40 10.69 8.50 -15.28
CA ASP A 40 9.35 9.08 -15.28
C ASP A 40 9.23 10.11 -14.13
N LYS A 41 8.33 11.09 -14.31
CA LYS A 41 7.94 12.03 -13.24
C LYS A 41 6.89 11.36 -12.37
N VAL A 42 7.20 11.16 -11.10
CA VAL A 42 6.35 10.41 -10.17
C VAL A 42 5.84 11.34 -9.07
N CYS A 43 4.54 11.28 -8.82
CA CYS A 43 3.90 11.81 -7.62
C CYS A 43 3.33 10.63 -6.82
N TYR A 44 4.03 10.24 -5.74
CA TYR A 44 3.63 9.13 -4.88
C TYR A 44 3.05 9.64 -3.58
N VAL A 45 1.75 9.39 -3.37
CA VAL A 45 1.02 9.92 -2.22
C VAL A 45 0.24 8.83 -1.48
N SER A 46 0.08 9.04 -0.20
CA SER A 46 -0.80 8.30 0.70
C SER A 46 -1.08 9.17 1.93
N GLY A 47 -1.72 8.61 2.93
CA GLY A 47 -1.98 9.31 4.18
C GLY A 47 -2.69 8.45 5.22
N SER A 48 -3.05 9.08 6.33
CA SER A 48 -3.83 8.48 7.40
C SER A 48 -5.27 8.93 7.32
N ASP A 49 -6.20 7.99 7.34
CA ASP A 49 -7.61 8.26 7.48
C ASP A 49 -7.93 8.56 8.95
N CYS A 50 -8.21 9.83 9.23
CA CYS A 50 -8.34 10.37 10.57
C CYS A 50 -9.80 10.55 11.02
N HIS A 51 -10.75 10.45 10.11
CA HIS A 51 -12.16 10.66 10.40
C HIS A 51 -12.92 9.34 10.56
N GLY A 52 -14.22 9.45 10.80
CA GLY A 52 -15.12 8.31 10.89
C GLY A 52 -15.26 7.68 12.27
N THR A 53 -16.25 6.81 12.36
CA THR A 53 -16.70 6.15 13.58
C THR A 53 -15.60 5.37 14.34
N PRO A 54 -14.68 4.62 13.68
CA PRO A 54 -13.67 3.85 14.39
C PRO A 54 -12.72 4.71 15.24
N VAL A 55 -12.37 5.90 14.77
CA VAL A 55 -11.53 6.85 15.51
C VAL A 55 -12.29 7.43 16.70
N ALA A 56 -13.57 7.81 16.50
CA ALA A 56 -14.42 8.34 17.55
C ALA A 56 -14.68 7.31 18.67
N ILE A 57 -14.92 6.03 18.33
CA ILE A 57 -15.05 4.93 19.30
C ILE A 57 -13.77 4.81 20.13
N ARG A 58 -12.61 4.76 19.49
CA ARG A 58 -11.33 4.63 20.17
C ARG A 58 -11.06 5.82 21.10
N ALA A 59 -11.38 7.02 20.66
CA ALA A 59 -11.26 8.22 21.45
C ALA A 59 -12.07 8.14 22.75
N ARG A 60 -13.33 7.73 22.66
CA ARG A 60 -14.20 7.54 23.84
C ARG A 60 -13.65 6.46 24.79
N GLN A 61 -13.18 5.32 24.27
CA GLN A 61 -12.59 4.23 25.06
C GLN A 61 -11.33 4.67 25.84
N GLU A 62 -10.55 5.58 25.28
CA GLU A 62 -9.32 6.08 25.91
C GLU A 62 -9.50 7.40 26.68
N GLY A 63 -10.71 7.98 26.72
CA GLY A 63 -10.98 9.28 27.34
C GLY A 63 -10.21 10.43 26.67
N LYS A 64 -10.02 10.35 25.34
CA LYS A 64 -9.30 11.32 24.52
C LYS A 64 -10.19 11.90 23.44
N THR A 65 -9.70 12.95 22.79
CA THR A 65 -10.36 13.48 21.59
C THR A 65 -10.01 12.65 20.35
N PRO A 66 -10.87 12.62 19.33
CA PRO A 66 -10.56 11.97 18.05
C PRO A 66 -9.29 12.51 17.39
N GLU A 67 -9.02 13.82 17.53
CA GLU A 67 -7.80 14.46 17.02
C GLU A 67 -6.53 13.91 17.70
N GLU A 68 -6.56 13.73 19.03
CA GLU A 68 -5.41 13.16 19.77
C GLU A 68 -5.12 11.72 19.35
N ILE A 69 -6.17 10.91 19.15
CA ILE A 69 -6.05 9.53 18.70
C ILE A 69 -5.47 9.47 17.29
N SER A 70 -6.08 10.20 16.35
CA SER A 70 -5.65 10.18 14.95
C SER A 70 -4.24 10.75 14.78
N SER A 71 -3.91 11.82 15.48
CA SER A 71 -2.57 12.42 15.47
C SER A 71 -1.48 11.48 16.01
N ARG A 72 -1.80 10.69 17.04
CA ARG A 72 -0.87 9.69 17.59
C ARG A 72 -0.56 8.60 16.57
N TYR A 73 -1.59 8.03 15.97
CA TYR A 73 -1.41 6.93 15.00
C TYR A 73 -0.84 7.43 13.68
N HIS A 74 -1.19 8.61 13.21
CA HIS A 74 -0.56 9.23 12.05
C HIS A 74 0.97 9.32 12.19
N ARG A 75 1.46 9.80 13.34
CA ARG A 75 2.91 9.85 13.62
C ARG A 75 3.54 8.46 13.68
N GLU A 76 2.85 7.49 14.31
CA GLU A 76 3.31 6.09 14.35
C GLU A 76 3.41 5.50 12.93
N PHE A 77 2.42 5.74 12.08
CA PHE A 77 2.40 5.25 10.71
C PHE A 77 3.53 5.85 9.87
N ALA A 78 3.67 7.16 9.92
CA ALA A 78 4.73 7.86 9.19
C ALA A 78 6.13 7.32 9.56
N GLU A 79 6.37 7.08 10.85
CA GLU A 79 7.63 6.51 11.33
C GLU A 79 7.82 5.04 10.87
N CYS A 80 6.77 4.21 10.92
CA CYS A 80 6.80 2.84 10.41
C CYS A 80 7.13 2.80 8.91
N PHE A 81 6.45 3.63 8.11
CA PHE A 81 6.70 3.72 6.68
C PHE A 81 8.11 4.22 6.36
N ARG A 82 8.59 5.25 7.08
CA ARG A 82 9.95 5.75 6.94
C ARG A 82 11.00 4.65 7.20
N LYS A 83 10.84 3.86 8.28
CA LYS A 83 11.74 2.75 8.63
C LYS A 83 11.69 1.60 7.62
N LEU A 84 10.56 1.40 6.96
CA LEU A 84 10.41 0.42 5.88
C LEU A 84 10.86 0.95 4.51
N GLY A 85 11.29 2.22 4.44
CA GLY A 85 11.78 2.82 3.22
C GLY A 85 10.70 3.23 2.21
N PHE A 86 9.47 3.49 2.65
CA PHE A 86 8.45 4.06 1.76
C PHE A 86 8.86 5.48 1.31
N SER A 87 8.83 5.72 0.02
CA SER A 87 9.36 6.91 -0.63
C SER A 87 8.28 7.91 -1.06
N TYR A 88 7.29 8.15 -0.19
CA TYR A 88 6.21 9.11 -0.45
C TYR A 88 6.76 10.51 -0.75
N ASP A 89 6.22 11.17 -1.78
CA ASP A 89 6.40 12.61 -2.00
C ASP A 89 5.57 13.41 -0.98
N TYR A 90 4.42 12.86 -0.61
CA TYR A 90 3.60 13.42 0.48
C TYR A 90 2.82 12.31 1.21
N TYR A 91 2.96 12.25 2.53
CA TYR A 91 2.16 11.40 3.41
C TYR A 91 1.19 12.28 4.21
N GLY A 92 -0.04 12.38 3.72
CA GLY A 92 -1.08 13.27 4.23
C GLY A 92 -1.85 12.73 5.43
N ARG A 93 -2.88 13.51 5.82
CA ARG A 93 -3.88 13.13 6.82
C ARG A 93 -5.21 13.79 6.50
N THR A 94 -6.32 13.08 6.65
CA THR A 94 -7.64 13.64 6.31
C THR A 94 -8.10 14.75 7.26
N SER A 95 -7.51 14.85 8.46
CA SER A 95 -7.79 15.95 9.40
C SER A 95 -6.93 17.20 9.21
N SER A 96 -6.07 17.27 8.17
CA SER A 96 -5.32 18.48 7.86
C SER A 96 -6.23 19.58 7.26
N GLU A 97 -5.88 20.84 7.49
CA GLU A 97 -6.66 21.96 6.93
C GLU A 97 -6.62 21.96 5.40
N GLU A 98 -5.47 21.64 4.79
CA GLU A 98 -5.34 21.57 3.33
C GLU A 98 -6.29 20.53 2.72
N HIS A 99 -6.46 19.38 3.39
CA HIS A 99 -7.39 18.36 2.94
C HIS A 99 -8.84 18.82 3.13
N LYS A 100 -9.18 19.37 4.29
CA LYS A 100 -10.53 19.86 4.59
C LYS A 100 -10.98 20.97 3.62
N GLU A 101 -10.10 21.91 3.33
CA GLU A 101 -10.36 22.98 2.36
C GLU A 101 -10.60 22.40 0.96
N PHE A 102 -9.71 21.51 0.51
CA PHE A 102 -9.86 20.87 -0.79
C PHE A 102 -11.18 20.11 -0.91
N VAL A 103 -11.53 19.31 0.10
CA VAL A 103 -12.77 18.53 0.10
C VAL A 103 -13.99 19.45 0.11
N LYS A 104 -13.98 20.52 0.89
CA LYS A 104 -15.08 21.51 0.89
C LYS A 104 -15.24 22.18 -0.48
N GLU A 105 -14.15 22.56 -1.13
CA GLU A 105 -14.18 23.12 -2.51
C GLU A 105 -14.77 22.12 -3.51
N PHE A 106 -14.29 20.88 -3.47
CA PHE A 106 -14.76 19.80 -4.34
C PHE A 106 -16.25 19.52 -4.14
N HIS A 107 -16.70 19.44 -2.87
CA HIS A 107 -18.09 19.14 -2.52
C HIS A 107 -19.05 20.30 -2.82
N LYS A 108 -18.63 21.57 -2.72
CA LYS A 108 -19.48 22.70 -3.16
C LYS A 108 -19.93 22.51 -4.61
N LYS A 109 -19.00 22.16 -5.48
CA LYS A 109 -19.31 21.93 -6.89
C LYS A 109 -20.08 20.61 -7.09
N LEU A 110 -19.69 19.54 -6.39
CA LEU A 110 -20.38 18.25 -6.44
C LEU A 110 -21.87 18.37 -6.07
N TYR A 111 -22.23 19.23 -5.11
CA TYR A 111 -23.62 19.40 -4.68
C TYR A 111 -24.49 20.17 -5.70
N GLU A 112 -23.88 20.84 -6.67
CA GLU A 112 -24.58 21.45 -7.80
C GLU A 112 -24.83 20.46 -8.96
N SER A 113 -24.26 19.24 -8.85
CA SER A 113 -24.35 18.20 -9.86
C SER A 113 -25.78 17.65 -9.99
N PRO A 114 -26.25 17.34 -11.21
CA PRO A 114 -27.54 16.68 -11.42
C PRO A 114 -27.60 15.25 -10.83
N PHE A 115 -26.45 14.69 -10.45
CA PHE A 115 -26.36 13.39 -9.79
C PHE A 115 -26.53 13.46 -8.28
N VAL A 116 -26.63 14.66 -7.69
CA VAL A 116 -26.81 14.83 -6.24
C VAL A 116 -28.23 15.30 -5.95
N TYR A 117 -28.83 14.72 -4.91
CA TYR A 117 -30.19 15.05 -4.48
C TYR A 117 -30.36 14.89 -2.96
N GLU A 118 -31.37 15.53 -2.40
CA GLU A 118 -31.75 15.40 -1.00
C GLU A 118 -32.69 14.21 -0.79
N LYS A 119 -32.51 13.51 0.30
CA LYS A 119 -33.41 12.43 0.74
C LYS A 119 -33.50 12.39 2.26
N GLU A 120 -34.71 12.26 2.78
CA GLU A 120 -34.95 11.92 4.18
C GLU A 120 -34.86 10.40 4.37
N VAL A 121 -34.12 10.02 5.39
CA VAL A 121 -33.96 8.60 5.78
C VAL A 121 -34.13 8.47 7.28
N PRO A 122 -34.70 7.37 7.77
CA PRO A 122 -34.69 7.08 9.17
C PRO A 122 -33.25 6.84 9.64
N GLN A 123 -32.91 7.42 10.77
CA GLN A 123 -31.57 7.32 11.37
C GLN A 123 -31.72 6.97 12.84
N ALA A 124 -30.93 6.02 13.31
CA ALA A 124 -30.90 5.63 14.71
C ALA A 124 -30.52 6.82 15.62
N TYR A 125 -31.26 7.02 16.70
CA TYR A 125 -31.07 8.07 17.68
C TYR A 125 -31.12 7.49 19.10
N CYS A 126 -30.13 7.85 19.91
CA CYS A 126 -30.09 7.48 21.33
C CYS A 126 -30.50 8.68 22.19
N GLU A 127 -31.65 8.53 22.90
CA GLU A 127 -32.14 9.57 23.81
C GLU A 127 -31.17 9.84 24.96
N ASN A 128 -30.55 8.78 25.51
CA ASN A 128 -29.62 8.88 26.62
C ASN A 128 -28.30 9.57 26.22
N CYS A 129 -27.81 9.34 25.01
CA CYS A 129 -26.62 10.02 24.48
C CYS A 129 -26.96 11.39 23.88
N GLY A 130 -28.24 11.70 23.59
CA GLY A 130 -28.68 12.94 22.97
C GLY A 130 -28.20 13.11 21.51
N SER A 131 -27.90 12.01 20.80
CA SER A 131 -27.27 12.08 19.49
C SER A 131 -27.75 11.01 18.53
N PHE A 132 -27.67 11.32 17.23
CA PHE A 132 -27.79 10.30 16.18
C PHE A 132 -26.61 9.31 16.27
N LEU A 133 -26.90 8.08 15.91
CA LEU A 133 -25.93 6.98 15.92
C LEU A 133 -25.53 6.63 14.50
N ALA A 134 -24.25 6.57 14.21
CA ALA A 134 -23.77 5.90 13.01
C ALA A 134 -24.03 4.39 13.13
N ASP A 135 -24.19 3.71 12.00
CA ASP A 135 -24.59 2.30 11.92
C ASP A 135 -23.78 1.38 12.86
N ARG A 136 -22.48 1.60 13.01
CA ARG A 136 -21.62 0.82 13.92
C ARG A 136 -21.79 1.14 15.40
N PHE A 137 -22.52 2.19 15.73
CA PHE A 137 -22.92 2.50 17.10
C PHE A 137 -24.28 1.87 17.48
N VAL A 138 -24.87 1.10 16.59
CA VAL A 138 -26.05 0.29 16.85
C VAL A 138 -25.65 -1.17 16.89
N THR A 139 -26.03 -1.88 17.93
CA THR A 139 -25.88 -3.33 18.06
C THR A 139 -27.23 -3.98 18.32
N GLY A 140 -27.38 -5.22 17.88
CA GLY A 140 -28.63 -5.96 18.05
C GLY A 140 -28.44 -7.39 17.54
N THR A 141 -29.58 -8.08 17.33
CA THR A 141 -29.57 -9.44 16.81
C THR A 141 -29.78 -9.44 15.31
N CYS A 142 -28.98 -10.22 14.60
CA CYS A 142 -29.10 -10.37 13.15
C CYS A 142 -30.40 -11.13 12.79
N PRO A 143 -31.26 -10.60 11.94
CA PRO A 143 -32.50 -11.27 11.54
C PRO A 143 -32.26 -12.54 10.71
N GLU A 144 -31.08 -12.69 10.08
CA GLU A 144 -30.79 -13.83 9.21
C GLU A 144 -30.22 -15.04 9.98
N CYS A 145 -29.34 -14.81 10.97
CA CYS A 145 -28.65 -15.91 11.66
C CYS A 145 -28.85 -15.93 13.18
N GLY A 146 -29.54 -14.94 13.77
CA GLY A 146 -29.73 -14.83 15.22
C GLY A 146 -28.47 -14.47 16.00
N GLY A 147 -27.35 -14.20 15.34
CA GLY A 147 -26.08 -13.81 15.99
C GLY A 147 -26.04 -12.32 16.34
N GLU A 148 -25.12 -11.93 17.21
CA GLU A 148 -24.85 -10.53 17.49
C GLU A 148 -24.38 -9.80 16.23
N ALA A 149 -24.98 -8.66 15.92
CA ALA A 149 -24.70 -7.89 14.72
C ALA A 149 -24.63 -6.39 15.01
N ARG A 150 -23.99 -5.68 14.10
CA ARG A 150 -23.97 -4.21 14.07
C ARG A 150 -24.89 -3.70 12.99
N GLY A 151 -25.24 -2.41 13.05
CA GLY A 151 -26.19 -1.80 12.14
C GLY A 151 -25.74 -1.73 10.68
N ASP A 152 -24.49 -2.07 10.36
CA ASP A 152 -23.95 -2.12 8.99
C ASP A 152 -23.71 -3.56 8.49
N GLN A 153 -23.40 -4.49 9.39
CA GLN A 153 -23.06 -5.87 9.01
C GLN A 153 -23.12 -6.83 10.19
N CYS A 154 -23.48 -8.06 9.92
CA CYS A 154 -23.37 -9.17 10.88
C CYS A 154 -21.96 -9.74 10.88
N ASP A 155 -21.29 -9.74 12.03
CA ASP A 155 -19.94 -10.31 12.18
C ASP A 155 -19.93 -11.85 12.06
N ALA A 156 -21.08 -12.52 12.28
CA ALA A 156 -21.20 -13.98 12.24
C ALA A 156 -21.45 -14.54 10.84
N CYS A 157 -22.43 -14.01 10.10
CA CYS A 157 -22.81 -14.52 8.78
C CYS A 157 -22.36 -13.61 7.61
N GLY A 158 -21.86 -12.40 7.89
CA GLY A 158 -21.38 -11.47 6.88
C GLY A 158 -22.47 -10.71 6.13
N THR A 159 -23.76 -10.90 6.48
CA THR A 159 -24.86 -10.17 5.83
C THR A 159 -24.74 -8.67 6.07
N VAL A 160 -24.86 -7.90 5.00
CA VAL A 160 -24.97 -6.43 5.08
C VAL A 160 -26.35 -6.08 5.64
N LEU A 161 -26.38 -5.25 6.66
CA LEU A 161 -27.58 -4.88 7.40
C LEU A 161 -27.79 -3.36 7.35
N GLU A 162 -28.99 -2.95 7.69
CA GLU A 162 -29.33 -1.58 8.06
C GLU A 162 -29.76 -1.60 9.53
N ALA A 163 -29.45 -0.55 10.29
CA ALA A 163 -29.71 -0.50 11.72
C ALA A 163 -31.20 -0.80 12.08
N GLU A 164 -32.10 -0.44 11.16
CA GLU A 164 -33.56 -0.72 11.30
C GLU A 164 -33.94 -2.19 11.18
N SER A 165 -33.09 -2.97 10.49
CA SER A 165 -33.34 -4.40 10.28
C SER A 165 -32.91 -5.26 11.46
N LEU A 166 -32.16 -4.71 12.40
CA LEU A 166 -31.74 -5.43 13.60
C LEU A 166 -32.94 -5.71 14.54
N GLU A 167 -32.93 -6.88 15.12
CA GLU A 167 -33.85 -7.19 16.22
C GLU A 167 -33.26 -6.67 17.54
N ASN A 168 -34.09 -6.04 18.37
CA ASN A 168 -33.71 -5.43 19.64
C ASN A 168 -32.48 -4.51 19.55
N PRO A 169 -32.52 -3.50 18.67
CA PRO A 169 -31.38 -2.63 18.49
C PRO A 169 -31.13 -1.75 19.71
N VAL A 170 -29.89 -1.68 20.15
CA VAL A 170 -29.45 -0.85 21.29
C VAL A 170 -28.24 0.01 20.92
N CYS A 171 -28.07 1.09 21.68
CA CYS A 171 -26.90 1.95 21.56
C CYS A 171 -25.64 1.22 22.05
N ALA A 172 -24.66 1.01 21.17
CA ALA A 172 -23.38 0.37 21.53
C ALA A 172 -22.54 1.18 22.52
N VAL A 173 -22.91 2.45 22.79
CA VAL A 173 -22.18 3.34 23.70
C VAL A 173 -22.68 3.22 25.14
N CYS A 174 -24.00 3.22 25.33
CA CYS A 174 -24.61 3.28 26.67
C CYS A 174 -25.56 2.10 26.96
N GLY A 175 -25.80 1.21 26.00
CA GLY A 175 -26.71 0.05 26.13
C GLY A 175 -28.20 0.40 26.15
N SER A 176 -28.58 1.68 26.03
CA SER A 176 -29.99 2.08 26.03
C SER A 176 -30.68 1.71 24.73
N GLU A 177 -32.00 1.51 24.81
CA GLU A 177 -32.86 1.41 23.63
C GLU A 177 -32.72 2.63 22.73
N ILE A 178 -32.87 2.44 21.44
CA ILE A 178 -32.76 3.51 20.44
C ILE A 178 -34.13 3.76 19.79
N SER A 179 -34.32 4.97 19.31
CA SER A 179 -35.43 5.37 18.45
C SER A 179 -34.93 5.64 17.03
N PHE A 180 -35.80 5.68 16.04
CA PHE A 180 -35.49 6.11 14.69
C PHE A 180 -36.15 7.47 14.43
N ARG A 181 -35.37 8.43 14.00
CA ARG A 181 -35.81 9.79 13.65
C ARG A 181 -35.47 10.09 12.19
N SER A 182 -36.36 10.81 11.50
CA SER A 182 -36.05 11.26 10.14
C SER A 182 -34.87 12.23 10.13
N SER A 183 -33.90 11.97 9.28
CA SER A 183 -32.77 12.86 9.03
C SER A 183 -32.57 13.05 7.54
N ARG A 184 -32.36 14.33 7.13
CA ARG A 184 -32.20 14.71 5.72
C ARG A 184 -30.72 14.68 5.34
N HIS A 185 -30.41 13.95 4.26
CA HIS A 185 -29.05 13.78 3.75
C HIS A 185 -28.95 14.07 2.26
N LEU A 186 -27.74 14.47 1.82
CA LEU A 186 -27.38 14.53 0.40
C LEU A 186 -26.95 13.14 -0.06
N PHE A 187 -27.44 12.75 -1.23
CA PHE A 187 -27.17 11.45 -1.86
C PHE A 187 -26.57 11.64 -3.24
N ILE A 188 -25.65 10.74 -3.62
CA ILE A 188 -25.19 10.60 -5.01
C ILE A 188 -25.97 9.46 -5.67
N ALA A 189 -26.54 9.75 -6.84
CA ALA A 189 -27.39 8.82 -7.61
C ALA A 189 -26.54 7.86 -8.45
N LEU A 190 -25.86 6.88 -7.80
CA LEU A 190 -24.99 5.91 -8.49
C LEU A 190 -25.73 5.10 -9.54
N GLY A 191 -27.01 4.76 -9.30
CA GLY A 191 -27.82 4.05 -10.27
C GLY A 191 -27.99 4.80 -11.60
N ARG A 192 -27.95 6.15 -11.59
CA ARG A 192 -28.00 6.97 -12.81
C ARG A 192 -26.66 7.00 -13.56
N MET A 193 -25.56 6.63 -12.91
CA MET A 193 -24.21 6.58 -13.47
C MET A 193 -23.77 5.17 -13.85
N GLU A 194 -24.62 4.17 -13.61
CA GLU A 194 -24.30 2.74 -13.75
C GLU A 194 -23.73 2.39 -15.13
N GLN A 195 -24.34 2.87 -16.20
CA GLN A 195 -23.89 2.55 -17.56
C GLN A 195 -22.51 3.17 -17.88
N GLU A 196 -22.25 4.38 -17.40
CA GLU A 196 -20.97 5.05 -17.60
C GLU A 196 -19.86 4.36 -16.82
N LEU A 197 -20.11 4.04 -15.54
CA LEU A 197 -19.17 3.30 -14.71
C LEU A 197 -18.91 1.88 -15.25
N LYS A 198 -19.95 1.21 -15.78
CA LYS A 198 -19.82 -0.09 -16.41
C LYS A 198 -18.90 -0.02 -17.62
N ASN A 199 -19.15 0.90 -18.54
CA ASN A 199 -18.33 1.06 -19.75
C ASN A 199 -16.87 1.35 -19.39
N TRP A 200 -16.65 2.17 -18.37
CA TRP A 200 -15.32 2.50 -17.90
C TRP A 200 -14.61 1.27 -17.28
N VAL A 201 -15.27 0.50 -16.41
CA VAL A 201 -14.71 -0.74 -15.83
C VAL A 201 -14.40 -1.76 -16.93
N GLU A 202 -15.30 -1.98 -17.88
CA GLU A 202 -15.12 -2.93 -18.99
C GLU A 202 -14.00 -2.52 -19.96
N SER A 203 -13.61 -1.23 -19.99
CA SER A 203 -12.47 -0.77 -20.81
C SER A 203 -11.09 -1.10 -20.22
N HIS A 204 -11.03 -1.58 -18.97
CA HIS A 204 -9.79 -1.87 -18.24
C HIS A 204 -9.55 -3.38 -18.05
N GLU A 205 -9.20 -4.07 -19.12
CA GLU A 205 -8.96 -5.53 -19.10
C GLU A 205 -7.70 -5.96 -18.31
N ASN A 206 -6.81 -5.00 -17.98
CA ASN A 206 -5.51 -5.29 -17.36
C ASN A 206 -5.50 -5.20 -15.83
N TRP A 207 -6.59 -4.82 -15.19
CA TRP A 207 -6.66 -4.78 -13.73
C TRP A 207 -6.44 -6.17 -13.13
N ARG A 208 -6.02 -6.24 -11.88
CA ARG A 208 -5.98 -7.52 -11.18
C ARG A 208 -7.37 -8.18 -11.21
N LYS A 209 -7.38 -9.49 -11.41
CA LYS A 209 -8.62 -10.27 -11.60
C LYS A 209 -9.64 -10.08 -10.46
N ASN A 210 -9.19 -9.93 -9.21
CA ASN A 210 -10.08 -9.67 -8.09
C ASN A 210 -10.79 -8.32 -8.22
N ALA A 211 -10.06 -7.25 -8.62
CA ALA A 211 -10.65 -5.93 -8.85
C ALA A 211 -11.66 -5.96 -9.99
N GLN A 212 -11.29 -6.56 -11.13
CA GLN A 212 -12.17 -6.69 -12.29
C GLN A 212 -13.46 -7.44 -11.94
N THR A 213 -13.32 -8.69 -11.44
CA THR A 213 -14.47 -9.55 -11.13
C THR A 213 -15.37 -8.96 -10.06
N PHE A 214 -14.80 -8.32 -9.03
CA PHE A 214 -15.58 -7.66 -7.99
C PHE A 214 -16.40 -6.50 -8.57
N SER A 215 -15.77 -5.63 -9.36
CA SER A 215 -16.40 -4.43 -9.92
C SER A 215 -17.53 -4.77 -10.88
N GLU A 216 -17.29 -5.73 -11.79
CA GLU A 216 -18.32 -6.22 -12.72
C GLU A 216 -19.53 -6.81 -11.98
N ARG A 217 -19.27 -7.64 -10.96
CA ARG A 217 -20.35 -8.21 -10.14
C ARG A 217 -21.12 -7.13 -9.40
N TYR A 218 -20.41 -6.17 -8.76
CA TYR A 218 -21.01 -5.12 -7.97
C TYR A 218 -21.94 -4.22 -8.83
N ILE A 219 -21.53 -3.91 -10.06
CA ILE A 219 -22.35 -3.16 -11.02
C ILE A 219 -23.55 -4.02 -11.45
N LYS A 220 -23.33 -5.31 -11.78
CA LYS A 220 -24.39 -6.22 -12.22
C LYS A 220 -25.50 -6.44 -11.17
N GLU A 221 -25.17 -6.38 -9.89
CA GLU A 221 -26.13 -6.46 -8.78
C GLU A 221 -26.98 -5.18 -8.65
N GLY A 222 -26.66 -4.11 -9.43
CA GLY A 222 -27.33 -2.81 -9.41
C GLY A 222 -26.70 -1.85 -8.40
N LEU A 223 -26.30 -0.68 -8.87
CA LEU A 223 -25.70 0.34 -8.01
C LEU A 223 -26.77 1.04 -7.18
N ARG A 224 -26.61 0.98 -5.87
CA ARG A 224 -27.49 1.70 -4.93
C ARG A 224 -26.93 3.09 -4.65
N ASP A 225 -27.80 4.09 -4.61
CA ASP A 225 -27.44 5.46 -4.26
C ASP A 225 -26.80 5.51 -2.86
N ARG A 226 -25.82 6.39 -2.71
CA ARG A 226 -25.05 6.52 -1.47
C ARG A 226 -25.19 7.90 -0.86
N ALA A 227 -25.35 7.94 0.45
CA ALA A 227 -25.35 9.21 1.17
C ALA A 227 -23.95 9.82 1.18
N LEU A 228 -23.88 11.12 0.90
CA LEU A 228 -22.68 11.95 0.95
C LEU A 228 -22.48 12.62 2.31
N THR A 229 -23.52 12.62 3.16
CA THR A 229 -23.50 13.27 4.48
C THR A 229 -23.94 12.31 5.58
N ARG A 230 -23.54 12.59 6.82
CA ARG A 230 -23.90 11.82 8.02
C ARG A 230 -24.09 12.74 9.23
N ASP A 231 -24.92 12.31 10.17
CA ASP A 231 -25.02 12.92 11.49
C ASP A 231 -23.87 12.42 12.37
N LEU A 232 -22.77 13.16 12.37
CA LEU A 232 -21.52 12.86 13.09
C LEU A 232 -20.96 14.12 13.71
N ASP A 233 -20.28 13.98 14.86
CA ASP A 233 -19.57 15.09 15.52
C ASP A 233 -18.15 15.27 14.97
N TRP A 234 -17.53 14.21 14.44
CA TRP A 234 -16.14 14.19 13.96
C TRP A 234 -16.06 13.88 12.46
N GLY A 235 -15.53 14.83 11.69
CA GLY A 235 -15.41 14.79 10.24
C GLY A 235 -15.37 16.20 9.65
N ILE A 236 -15.38 16.28 8.32
CA ILE A 236 -15.40 17.54 7.57
C ILE A 236 -16.84 18.09 7.51
N GLU A 237 -16.99 19.38 7.76
CA GLU A 237 -18.26 20.07 7.70
C GLU A 237 -18.81 20.08 6.28
N VAL A 238 -20.13 19.93 6.16
CA VAL A 238 -20.82 19.96 4.87
C VAL A 238 -20.92 21.41 4.39
N PRO A 239 -20.33 21.78 3.26
CA PRO A 239 -20.37 23.15 2.75
C PRO A 239 -21.70 23.44 1.99
N HIS A 240 -22.83 23.18 2.64
CA HIS A 240 -24.17 23.37 2.07
C HIS A 240 -25.13 23.90 3.14
N ALA A 241 -25.91 24.92 2.80
CA ALA A 241 -26.84 25.56 3.73
C ALA A 241 -27.89 24.58 4.25
N GLY A 242 -28.14 24.61 5.56
CA GLY A 242 -29.08 23.68 6.23
C GLY A 242 -28.46 22.34 6.63
N TYR A 243 -27.13 22.17 6.48
CA TYR A 243 -26.38 20.97 6.85
C TYR A 243 -25.25 21.25 7.85
N GLU A 244 -25.31 22.34 8.59
CA GLU A 244 -24.26 22.85 9.48
C GLU A 244 -23.91 21.84 10.61
N ASN A 245 -24.90 21.03 11.02
CA ASN A 245 -24.75 20.00 12.07
C ASN A 245 -24.38 18.62 11.52
N LYS A 246 -24.03 18.53 10.25
CA LYS A 246 -23.67 17.27 9.58
C LYS A 246 -22.21 17.30 9.12
N LYS A 247 -21.69 16.11 8.88
CA LYS A 247 -20.36 15.92 8.31
C LYS A 247 -20.45 15.21 6.96
N ILE A 248 -19.46 15.48 6.11
CA ILE A 248 -19.28 14.70 4.88
C ILE A 248 -19.00 13.26 5.28
N TYR A 249 -19.65 12.33 4.59
CA TYR A 249 -19.46 10.90 4.85
C TYR A 249 -18.05 10.47 4.42
N ILE A 250 -17.40 9.69 5.28
CA ILE A 250 -16.01 9.32 5.10
C ILE A 250 -15.65 8.73 3.73
N TRP A 251 -16.55 7.97 3.12
CA TRP A 251 -16.34 7.39 1.80
C TRP A 251 -16.42 8.40 0.64
N ALA A 252 -17.00 9.57 0.87
CA ALA A 252 -17.04 10.68 -0.06
C ALA A 252 -15.93 11.72 0.22
N GLU A 253 -15.12 11.49 1.24
CA GLU A 253 -14.06 12.37 1.69
C GLU A 253 -12.67 11.75 1.49
N ASN A 254 -12.42 10.57 2.10
CA ASN A 254 -11.10 9.98 2.20
C ASN A 254 -10.47 9.63 0.84
N VAL A 255 -11.28 9.22 -0.15
CA VAL A 255 -10.79 8.94 -1.51
C VAL A 255 -10.33 10.22 -2.24
N LEU A 256 -10.79 11.40 -1.82
CA LEU A 256 -10.28 12.69 -2.31
C LEU A 256 -8.91 13.03 -1.71
N GLY A 257 -8.43 12.24 -0.77
CA GLY A 257 -7.10 12.35 -0.20
C GLY A 257 -5.98 12.25 -1.23
N TYR A 258 -6.17 11.48 -2.29
CA TYR A 258 -5.21 11.39 -3.39
C TYR A 258 -5.06 12.73 -4.12
N LEU A 259 -6.17 13.43 -4.34
CA LEU A 259 -6.19 14.73 -5.00
C LEU A 259 -5.55 15.80 -4.10
N SER A 260 -6.00 15.91 -2.86
CA SER A 260 -5.47 16.89 -1.92
C SER A 260 -4.00 16.68 -1.61
N SER A 261 -3.55 15.43 -1.47
CA SER A 261 -2.15 15.12 -1.20
C SER A 261 -1.24 15.33 -2.40
N SER A 262 -1.71 15.02 -3.62
CA SER A 262 -0.95 15.36 -4.83
C SER A 262 -0.88 16.89 -5.06
N ARG A 263 -1.96 17.64 -4.73
CA ARG A 263 -1.93 19.10 -4.71
C ARG A 263 -0.90 19.65 -3.71
N ALA A 264 -0.81 19.02 -2.52
CA ALA A 264 0.18 19.39 -1.52
C ALA A 264 1.62 19.02 -1.92
N ALA A 265 1.82 17.84 -2.51
CA ALA A 265 3.11 17.41 -3.04
C ALA A 265 3.62 18.32 -4.16
N LEU A 266 2.71 18.83 -4.99
CA LEU A 266 2.99 19.68 -6.16
C LEU A 266 2.69 21.16 -5.92
N LYS A 267 2.64 21.62 -4.65
CA LYS A 267 2.26 23.00 -4.29
C LYS A 267 3.12 24.07 -4.99
N ASP A 268 4.39 23.77 -5.23
CA ASP A 268 5.34 24.68 -5.88
C ASP A 268 5.24 24.62 -7.43
N ASN A 269 4.42 23.71 -7.97
CA ASN A 269 4.16 23.55 -9.40
C ASN A 269 2.68 23.18 -9.66
N PRO A 270 1.75 24.14 -9.53
CA PRO A 270 0.31 23.90 -9.74
C PRO A 270 -0.06 23.42 -11.15
N GLU A 271 0.73 23.78 -12.15
CA GLU A 271 0.53 23.31 -13.53
C GLU A 271 0.75 21.81 -13.64
N ALA A 272 1.79 21.28 -12.98
CA ALA A 272 2.02 19.83 -12.94
C ALA A 272 0.86 19.07 -12.26
N PHE A 273 0.25 19.65 -11.22
CA PHE A 273 -0.97 19.09 -10.62
C PHE A 273 -2.13 19.05 -11.61
N ARG A 274 -2.39 20.17 -12.31
CA ARG A 274 -3.47 20.26 -13.30
C ARG A 274 -3.25 19.26 -14.45
N GLN A 275 -2.02 19.20 -14.97
CA GLN A 275 -1.61 18.24 -16.01
C GLN A 275 -1.82 16.81 -15.53
N LEU A 276 -1.32 16.45 -14.35
CA LEU A 276 -1.43 15.11 -13.78
C LEU A 276 -2.90 14.66 -13.67
N TRP A 277 -3.81 15.57 -13.32
CA TRP A 277 -5.25 15.28 -13.16
C TRP A 277 -6.09 15.57 -14.42
N GLY A 278 -5.47 15.92 -15.54
CA GLY A 278 -6.18 16.14 -16.81
C GLY A 278 -7.03 17.40 -16.88
N LEU A 279 -6.81 18.38 -15.98
CA LEU A 279 -7.65 19.57 -15.83
C LEU A 279 -7.39 20.66 -16.88
N ASP A 280 -6.41 20.50 -17.74
CA ASP A 280 -6.05 21.52 -18.75
C ASP A 280 -6.82 21.37 -20.06
N GLY A 281 -7.68 20.35 -20.18
CA GLY A 281 -8.48 20.06 -21.37
C GLY A 281 -7.62 19.74 -22.61
N GLU A 282 -8.22 19.79 -23.79
CA GLU A 282 -7.56 19.50 -25.08
C GLU A 282 -6.54 20.58 -25.54
N LYS A 283 -6.15 21.52 -24.68
CA LYS A 283 -5.20 22.58 -25.00
C LYS A 283 -3.74 22.14 -25.14
N GLN A 284 -3.44 20.86 -24.94
CA GLN A 284 -2.12 20.34 -25.25
C GLN A 284 -1.95 20.26 -26.77
N CYS A 285 -0.96 20.99 -27.30
CA CYS A 285 -0.53 20.86 -28.69
C CYS A 285 -0.32 19.39 -29.03
N GLU A 286 -0.84 18.94 -30.17
CA GLU A 286 -0.82 17.53 -30.62
C GLU A 286 0.59 16.92 -30.69
N ASP A 287 1.65 17.74 -30.68
CA ASP A 287 3.03 17.32 -30.88
C ASP A 287 3.78 16.82 -29.63
N GLU A 288 3.25 16.98 -28.39
CA GLU A 288 3.89 16.52 -27.15
C GLU A 288 2.88 16.04 -26.11
N LYS A 289 2.06 15.03 -26.44
CA LYS A 289 1.22 14.37 -25.41
C LYS A 289 2.09 13.56 -24.47
N THR A 290 2.39 14.10 -23.29
CA THR A 290 2.96 13.31 -22.19
C THR A 290 1.95 12.23 -21.77
N GLU A 291 2.35 10.97 -21.79
CA GLU A 291 1.53 9.88 -21.27
C GLU A 291 1.36 10.05 -19.77
N ILE A 292 0.12 10.08 -19.30
CA ILE A 292 -0.24 10.16 -17.88
C ILE A 292 -0.80 8.81 -17.44
N ARG A 293 -0.39 8.32 -16.26
CA ARG A 293 -0.92 7.07 -15.73
C ARG A 293 -1.11 7.12 -14.21
N HIS A 294 -2.30 6.72 -13.75
CA HIS A 294 -2.66 6.67 -12.34
C HIS A 294 -2.75 5.23 -11.84
N TYR A 295 -1.96 4.89 -10.83
CA TYR A 295 -1.99 3.61 -10.12
C TYR A 295 -2.61 3.79 -8.74
N TYR A 296 -3.60 2.94 -8.40
CA TYR A 296 -4.16 2.88 -7.04
C TYR A 296 -3.90 1.53 -6.42
N VAL A 297 -3.22 1.54 -5.28
CA VAL A 297 -2.70 0.33 -4.61
C VAL A 297 -3.33 0.19 -3.24
N HIS A 298 -4.04 -0.94 -3.03
CA HIS A 298 -4.85 -1.14 -1.82
C HIS A 298 -5.14 -2.62 -1.54
N GLY A 299 -5.78 -2.93 -0.41
CA GLY A 299 -6.36 -4.25 -0.13
C GLY A 299 -7.73 -4.43 -0.81
N LYS A 300 -8.15 -5.68 -1.01
CA LYS A 300 -9.41 -6.01 -1.73
C LYS A 300 -10.68 -5.37 -1.15
N ASP A 301 -10.69 -5.06 0.14
CA ASP A 301 -11.83 -4.37 0.77
C ASP A 301 -12.05 -2.96 0.21
N ASN A 302 -11.03 -2.37 -0.40
CA ASN A 302 -11.08 -1.01 -0.93
C ASN A 302 -11.42 -0.97 -2.44
N ILE A 303 -11.63 -2.11 -3.09
CA ILE A 303 -11.99 -2.15 -4.52
C ILE A 303 -13.18 -1.22 -4.83
N PRO A 304 -14.35 -1.32 -4.16
CA PRO A 304 -15.50 -0.50 -4.52
C PRO A 304 -15.25 1.00 -4.37
N PHE A 305 -14.35 1.41 -3.47
CA PHE A 305 -14.02 2.82 -3.29
C PHE A 305 -13.20 3.39 -4.45
N HIS A 306 -12.40 2.57 -5.10
CA HIS A 306 -11.54 2.99 -6.22
C HIS A 306 -12.13 2.70 -7.59
N THR A 307 -13.05 1.74 -7.69
CA THR A 307 -13.66 1.36 -8.98
C THR A 307 -15.08 1.88 -9.16
N ILE A 308 -15.73 2.35 -8.09
CA ILE A 308 -17.10 2.86 -8.14
C ILE A 308 -17.18 4.27 -7.52
N ILE A 309 -16.81 4.41 -6.23
CA ILE A 309 -17.06 5.67 -5.48
C ILE A 309 -16.19 6.81 -6.00
N LEU A 310 -14.87 6.64 -6.06
CA LEU A 310 -13.96 7.67 -6.55
C LEU A 310 -14.29 8.08 -8.00
N PRO A 311 -14.44 7.14 -8.96
CA PRO A 311 -14.86 7.53 -10.32
C PRO A 311 -16.19 8.27 -10.36
N ALA A 312 -17.20 7.81 -9.60
CA ALA A 312 -18.49 8.48 -9.55
C ALA A 312 -18.40 9.93 -9.01
N LEU A 313 -17.59 10.16 -7.96
CA LEU A 313 -17.36 11.50 -7.43
C LEU A 313 -16.66 12.40 -8.46
N LEU A 314 -15.64 11.88 -9.15
CA LEU A 314 -14.88 12.62 -10.16
C LEU A 314 -15.76 12.98 -11.36
N ILE A 315 -16.56 12.05 -11.86
CA ILE A 315 -17.51 12.26 -12.96
C ILE A 315 -18.58 13.28 -12.53
N ALA A 316 -19.19 13.08 -11.37
CA ALA A 316 -20.26 13.94 -10.89
C ALA A 316 -19.79 15.37 -10.57
N ASN A 317 -18.53 15.56 -10.20
CA ASN A 317 -17.94 16.89 -9.99
C ASN A 317 -17.89 17.71 -11.29
N GLY A 318 -17.66 17.08 -12.44
CA GLY A 318 -17.79 17.69 -13.76
C GLY A 318 -16.62 18.55 -14.22
N ASP A 319 -15.46 18.55 -13.51
CA ASP A 319 -14.25 19.27 -13.94
C ASP A 319 -13.39 18.51 -14.95
N GLY A 320 -13.81 17.30 -15.36
CA GLY A 320 -13.04 16.47 -16.27
C GLY A 320 -11.83 15.79 -15.63
N TRP A 321 -11.90 15.52 -14.33
CA TRP A 321 -10.87 14.80 -13.59
C TRP A 321 -10.53 13.46 -14.24
N ARG A 322 -9.23 13.15 -14.33
CA ARG A 322 -8.78 11.86 -14.80
C ARG A 322 -9.22 10.75 -13.85
N LEU A 323 -9.80 9.69 -14.40
CA LEU A 323 -10.18 8.49 -13.66
C LEU A 323 -8.96 7.58 -13.44
N PRO A 324 -9.01 6.63 -12.48
CA PRO A 324 -7.94 5.65 -12.27
C PRO A 324 -7.63 4.84 -13.54
N ASP A 325 -6.34 4.66 -13.86
CA ASP A 325 -5.95 3.80 -14.99
C ASP A 325 -5.69 2.36 -14.53
N GLU A 326 -5.01 2.19 -13.38
CA GLU A 326 -4.58 0.87 -12.89
C GLU A 326 -5.01 0.65 -11.44
N ILE A 327 -5.65 -0.48 -11.19
CA ILE A 327 -6.09 -0.91 -9.85
C ILE A 327 -5.29 -2.15 -9.42
N ILE A 328 -4.44 -1.98 -8.41
CA ILE A 328 -3.62 -3.03 -7.85
C ILE A 328 -4.13 -3.38 -6.45
N SER A 329 -5.06 -4.32 -6.38
CA SER A 329 -5.66 -4.78 -5.13
C SER A 329 -5.02 -6.07 -4.62
N SER A 330 -4.63 -6.10 -3.35
CA SER A 330 -4.07 -7.28 -2.68
C SER A 330 -5.16 -8.09 -1.98
N GLU A 331 -5.00 -9.39 -1.96
CA GLU A 331 -5.82 -10.32 -1.19
C GLU A 331 -5.48 -10.23 0.32
N TYR A 332 -6.04 -11.08 1.17
CA TYR A 332 -5.77 -11.05 2.60
C TYR A 332 -4.46 -11.74 2.98
N LEU A 333 -3.80 -11.17 3.99
CA LEU A 333 -2.69 -11.82 4.68
C LEU A 333 -3.20 -12.38 6.01
N THR A 334 -3.01 -13.69 6.21
CA THR A 334 -3.22 -14.36 7.49
C THR A 334 -1.91 -14.44 8.28
N LEU A 335 -1.97 -14.90 9.51
CA LEU A 335 -0.83 -15.07 10.39
C LEU A 335 -0.86 -16.48 11.00
N GLU A 336 0.15 -17.31 10.69
CA GLU A 336 0.24 -18.70 11.18
C GLU A 336 -1.07 -19.47 10.99
N GLY A 337 -1.68 -19.34 9.79
CA GLY A 337 -2.92 -19.99 9.38
C GLY A 337 -4.21 -19.40 9.96
N LYS A 338 -4.16 -18.25 10.63
CA LYS A 338 -5.33 -17.61 11.24
C LYS A 338 -5.51 -16.17 10.76
N LYS A 339 -6.76 -15.71 10.69
CA LYS A 339 -7.07 -14.31 10.37
C LYS A 339 -6.45 -13.37 11.40
N ILE A 340 -5.75 -12.34 10.93
CA ILE A 340 -5.25 -11.25 11.77
C ILE A 340 -6.45 -10.55 12.44
N SER A 341 -6.34 -10.30 13.75
CA SER A 341 -7.40 -9.67 14.53
C SER A 341 -6.81 -8.65 15.49
N THR A 342 -7.08 -7.38 15.24
CA THR A 342 -6.63 -6.26 16.09
C THR A 342 -7.32 -6.28 17.45
N SER A 343 -8.64 -6.58 17.49
CA SER A 343 -9.43 -6.63 18.72
C SER A 343 -8.99 -7.76 19.67
N ARG A 344 -8.47 -8.87 19.14
CA ARG A 344 -7.92 -10.00 19.90
C ARG A 344 -6.42 -9.92 20.11
N ASN A 345 -5.79 -8.80 19.74
CA ASN A 345 -4.33 -8.61 19.77
C ASN A 345 -3.54 -9.73 19.05
N TYR A 346 -4.15 -10.36 18.03
CA TYR A 346 -3.53 -11.39 17.22
C TYR A 346 -3.04 -10.79 15.90
N ALA A 347 -1.88 -10.14 15.96
CA ALA A 347 -1.25 -9.47 14.83
C ALA A 347 0.27 -9.36 15.01
N VAL A 348 0.98 -9.23 13.91
CA VAL A 348 2.37 -8.75 13.91
C VAL A 348 2.32 -7.25 13.70
N TRP A 349 2.60 -6.51 14.77
CA TRP A 349 2.58 -5.05 14.74
C TRP A 349 3.85 -4.51 14.10
N VAL A 350 3.69 -3.62 13.14
CA VAL A 350 4.82 -3.07 12.36
C VAL A 350 5.82 -2.36 13.26
N LYS A 351 5.35 -1.54 14.19
CA LYS A 351 6.20 -0.82 15.15
C LYS A 351 7.11 -1.73 15.98
N ASP A 352 6.69 -2.99 16.22
CA ASP A 352 7.46 -3.95 17.04
C ASP A 352 8.56 -4.66 16.24
N ILE A 353 8.47 -4.65 14.91
CA ILE A 353 9.36 -5.42 14.03
C ILE A 353 10.33 -4.55 13.24
N VAL A 354 9.99 -3.29 12.96
CA VAL A 354 10.84 -2.40 12.14
C VAL A 354 12.17 -2.02 12.81
N ASP A 355 12.27 -2.13 14.13
CA ASP A 355 13.50 -1.90 14.89
C ASP A 355 14.34 -3.18 15.10
N ARG A 356 13.81 -4.34 14.70
CA ARG A 356 14.42 -5.65 14.95
C ARG A 356 14.92 -6.33 13.71
N TYR A 357 14.28 -6.05 12.58
CA TYR A 357 14.57 -6.67 11.31
C TYR A 357 14.91 -5.59 10.30
N ASP A 358 15.85 -5.92 9.44
CA ASP A 358 16.19 -5.12 8.28
C ASP A 358 14.93 -4.87 7.42
N GLY A 359 14.75 -3.64 6.97
CA GLY A 359 13.60 -3.27 6.14
C GLY A 359 13.49 -4.11 4.87
N ASP A 360 14.62 -4.42 4.23
CA ASP A 360 14.65 -5.26 3.02
C ASP A 360 14.21 -6.69 3.30
N SER A 361 14.45 -7.22 4.50
CA SER A 361 13.99 -8.55 4.90
C SER A 361 12.46 -8.64 4.90
N LEU A 362 11.80 -7.63 5.46
CA LEU A 362 10.35 -7.55 5.50
C LEU A 362 9.77 -7.29 4.10
N ARG A 363 10.37 -6.38 3.35
CA ARG A 363 9.97 -6.06 1.98
C ARG A 363 10.06 -7.28 1.07
N TYR A 364 11.20 -7.99 1.09
CA TYR A 364 11.39 -9.21 0.32
C TYR A 364 10.30 -10.24 0.61
N TYR A 365 10.11 -10.56 1.91
CA TYR A 365 9.17 -11.60 2.29
C TYR A 365 7.73 -11.26 1.88
N LEU A 366 7.30 -10.01 2.14
CA LEU A 366 5.94 -9.57 1.83
C LEU A 366 5.66 -9.45 0.33
N LEU A 367 6.68 -9.24 -0.51
CA LEU A 367 6.53 -9.21 -1.97
C LEU A 367 6.63 -10.62 -2.58
N ALA A 368 7.58 -11.45 -2.13
CA ALA A 368 7.79 -12.81 -2.64
C ALA A 368 6.71 -13.80 -2.19
N ASN A 369 6.17 -13.62 -0.97
CA ASN A 369 5.18 -14.51 -0.36
C ASN A 369 3.88 -13.78 0.04
N GLY A 370 3.67 -12.57 -0.47
CA GLY A 370 2.51 -11.75 -0.15
C GLY A 370 1.23 -12.14 -0.90
N PRO A 371 0.11 -11.51 -0.53
CA PRO A 371 -1.22 -11.82 -1.05
C PRO A 371 -1.49 -11.17 -2.42
N GLU A 372 -0.67 -11.48 -3.44
CA GLU A 372 -0.78 -10.86 -4.77
C GLU A 372 -1.93 -11.42 -5.61
N LYS A 373 -2.03 -12.74 -5.72
CA LYS A 373 -3.00 -13.43 -6.60
C LYS A 373 -4.05 -14.22 -5.80
N LYS A 374 -3.78 -14.49 -4.54
CA LYS A 374 -4.63 -15.23 -3.60
C LYS A 374 -4.26 -14.84 -2.16
N ASP A 375 -5.11 -15.19 -1.20
CA ASP A 375 -4.80 -15.06 0.21
C ASP A 375 -3.46 -15.75 0.52
N ALA A 376 -2.63 -15.11 1.34
CA ALA A 376 -1.32 -15.61 1.74
C ALA A 376 -1.22 -15.72 3.26
N ASP A 377 -0.25 -16.48 3.74
CA ASP A 377 0.00 -16.65 5.17
C ASP A 377 1.39 -16.14 5.56
N PHE A 378 1.44 -15.29 6.57
CA PHE A 378 2.70 -14.91 7.18
C PHE A 378 3.11 -15.98 8.19
N SER A 379 4.24 -16.62 7.96
CA SER A 379 4.86 -17.54 8.92
C SER A 379 6.25 -17.05 9.31
N TRP A 380 6.50 -16.96 10.61
CA TRP A 380 7.82 -16.60 11.14
C TRP A 380 8.92 -17.55 10.68
N ARG A 381 8.59 -18.83 10.56
CA ARG A 381 9.53 -19.83 10.07
C ARG A 381 9.93 -19.53 8.63
N GLU A 382 8.96 -19.27 7.79
CA GLU A 382 9.21 -18.97 6.37
C GLU A 382 9.89 -17.61 6.18
N PHE A 383 9.55 -16.61 6.99
CA PHE A 383 10.24 -15.33 7.02
C PHE A 383 11.75 -15.50 7.28
N VAL A 384 12.13 -16.24 8.34
CA VAL A 384 13.53 -16.50 8.67
C VAL A 384 14.22 -17.37 7.61
N ASN A 385 13.53 -18.38 7.07
CA ASN A 385 14.08 -19.24 6.02
C ASN A 385 14.33 -18.44 4.73
N SER A 386 13.39 -17.61 4.34
CA SER A 386 13.45 -16.76 3.15
C SER A 386 14.61 -15.76 3.24
N HIS A 387 14.74 -15.07 4.38
CA HIS A 387 15.87 -14.18 4.63
C HIS A 387 17.21 -14.92 4.58
N ASN A 388 17.35 -16.00 5.36
CA ASN A 388 18.61 -16.73 5.47
C ASN A 388 18.98 -17.50 4.18
N GLY A 389 18.00 -17.96 3.41
CA GLY A 389 18.21 -18.68 2.15
C GLY A 389 18.47 -17.75 0.97
N GLU A 390 17.59 -16.80 0.74
CA GLU A 390 17.61 -15.97 -0.46
C GLU A 390 18.46 -14.70 -0.27
N LEU A 391 18.16 -13.89 0.75
CA LEU A 391 18.88 -12.63 0.94
C LEU A 391 20.32 -12.86 1.41
N LEU A 392 20.52 -13.62 2.47
CA LEU A 392 21.84 -13.91 3.00
C LEU A 392 22.58 -14.96 2.14
N GLY A 393 21.93 -16.12 1.90
CA GLY A 393 22.56 -17.31 1.32
C GLY A 393 22.77 -17.23 -0.19
N ALA A 394 21.92 -16.52 -0.92
CA ALA A 394 22.06 -16.36 -2.36
C ALA A 394 22.63 -14.97 -2.73
N TYR A 395 21.87 -13.89 -2.52
CA TYR A 395 22.24 -12.55 -2.96
C TYR A 395 23.45 -11.99 -2.22
N GLY A 396 23.38 -11.92 -0.88
CA GLY A 396 24.47 -11.42 -0.04
C GLY A 396 25.74 -12.26 -0.15
N ASN A 397 25.60 -13.59 -0.25
CA ASN A 397 26.73 -14.51 -0.43
C ASN A 397 27.44 -14.27 -1.77
N PHE A 398 26.69 -14.10 -2.90
CA PHE A 398 27.27 -13.82 -4.20
C PHE A 398 28.10 -12.54 -4.18
N ILE A 399 27.54 -11.45 -3.64
CA ILE A 399 28.23 -10.16 -3.52
C ILE A 399 29.49 -10.30 -2.64
N ASN A 400 29.35 -10.86 -1.45
CA ASN A 400 30.45 -10.99 -0.51
C ASN A 400 31.60 -11.83 -1.07
N ARG A 401 31.28 -13.00 -1.64
CA ARG A 401 32.29 -13.89 -2.25
C ARG A 401 33.05 -13.20 -3.38
N SER A 402 32.37 -12.46 -4.25
CA SER A 402 32.97 -11.82 -5.41
C SER A 402 33.82 -10.60 -5.01
N LEU A 403 33.23 -9.65 -4.27
CA LEU A 403 33.90 -8.40 -3.96
C LEU A 403 35.01 -8.56 -2.90
N VAL A 404 34.81 -9.39 -1.88
CA VAL A 404 35.84 -9.67 -0.86
C VAL A 404 36.98 -10.48 -1.46
N PHE A 405 36.71 -11.35 -2.45
CA PHE A 405 37.78 -12.03 -3.17
C PHE A 405 38.70 -11.03 -3.90
N ILE A 406 38.11 -10.05 -4.59
CA ILE A 406 38.86 -8.99 -5.26
C ILE A 406 39.67 -8.19 -4.24
N GLN A 407 39.10 -7.82 -3.10
CA GLN A 407 39.82 -7.12 -2.03
C GLN A 407 41.01 -7.92 -1.52
N LYS A 408 40.83 -9.20 -1.28
CA LYS A 408 41.83 -10.06 -0.65
C LYS A 408 42.96 -10.47 -1.60
N TYR A 409 42.66 -10.71 -2.87
CA TYR A 409 43.56 -11.36 -3.80
C TYR A 409 43.99 -10.52 -5.00
N LEU A 410 43.22 -9.44 -5.30
CA LEU A 410 43.49 -8.53 -6.43
C LEU A 410 43.75 -7.08 -5.98
N GLY A 411 44.22 -6.89 -4.76
CA GLY A 411 44.54 -5.55 -4.23
C GLY A 411 43.33 -4.61 -4.12
N GLY A 412 42.10 -5.14 -4.14
CA GLY A 412 40.86 -4.37 -4.04
C GLY A 412 40.50 -3.63 -5.34
N THR A 413 41.11 -3.97 -6.46
CA THR A 413 40.86 -3.29 -7.75
C THR A 413 40.12 -4.24 -8.70
N VAL A 414 39.06 -3.74 -9.33
CA VAL A 414 38.31 -4.49 -10.35
C VAL A 414 39.25 -4.84 -11.50
N PRO A 415 39.41 -6.14 -11.81
CA PRO A 415 40.37 -6.55 -12.84
C PRO A 415 39.89 -6.17 -14.25
N GLU A 416 40.83 -6.10 -15.19
CA GLU A 416 40.50 -6.15 -16.61
C GLU A 416 39.96 -7.55 -16.94
N GLY A 417 38.92 -7.62 -17.77
CA GLY A 417 38.32 -8.89 -18.15
C GLY A 417 37.47 -8.81 -19.41
N ILE A 418 37.30 -9.96 -20.04
CA ILE A 418 36.48 -10.09 -21.25
C ILE A 418 34.99 -10.24 -20.84
N PRO A 419 34.10 -9.34 -21.31
CA PRO A 419 32.68 -9.44 -21.03
C PRO A 419 32.06 -10.75 -21.52
N ASN A 420 31.37 -11.47 -20.66
CA ASN A 420 30.56 -12.61 -21.05
C ASN A 420 29.28 -12.12 -21.74
N GLN A 421 29.19 -12.33 -23.05
CA GLN A 421 28.09 -11.78 -23.87
C GLN A 421 26.73 -12.41 -23.54
N GLU A 422 26.69 -13.68 -23.14
CA GLU A 422 25.45 -14.35 -22.74
C GLU A 422 24.87 -13.74 -21.47
N LEU A 423 25.68 -13.60 -20.40
CA LEU A 423 25.27 -13.00 -19.13
C LEU A 423 24.87 -11.54 -19.32
N ARG A 424 25.59 -10.81 -20.16
CA ARG A 424 25.27 -9.43 -20.51
C ARG A 424 23.92 -9.31 -21.22
N ALA A 425 23.66 -10.17 -22.22
CA ALA A 425 22.40 -10.19 -22.94
C ALA A 425 21.23 -10.57 -22.04
N GLU A 426 21.43 -11.51 -21.12
CA GLU A 426 20.43 -11.92 -20.15
C GLU A 426 20.10 -10.80 -19.15
N THR A 427 21.11 -10.11 -18.62
CA THR A 427 20.90 -8.93 -17.77
C THR A 427 20.06 -7.86 -18.49
N ASN A 428 20.34 -7.59 -19.76
CA ASN A 428 19.56 -6.64 -20.55
C ASN A 428 18.11 -7.07 -20.73
N ARG A 429 17.87 -8.37 -20.96
CA ARG A 429 16.49 -8.91 -21.05
C ARG A 429 15.73 -8.77 -19.75
N LEU A 430 16.39 -8.98 -18.59
CA LEU A 430 15.77 -8.82 -17.29
C LEU A 430 15.28 -7.40 -17.03
N TYR A 431 16.02 -6.36 -17.44
CA TYR A 431 15.53 -4.98 -17.31
C TYR A 431 14.19 -4.78 -18.03
N ALA A 432 14.01 -5.35 -19.21
CA ALA A 432 12.76 -5.24 -19.96
C ALA A 432 11.64 -6.08 -19.32
N SER A 433 11.89 -7.36 -19.02
CA SER A 433 10.86 -8.28 -18.50
C SER A 433 10.42 -7.91 -17.08
N VAL A 434 11.35 -7.58 -16.20
CA VAL A 434 11.06 -7.17 -14.82
C VAL A 434 10.31 -5.84 -14.79
N GLY A 435 10.71 -4.86 -15.63
CA GLY A 435 10.01 -3.59 -15.76
C GLY A 435 8.55 -3.79 -16.18
N GLU A 436 8.32 -4.58 -17.21
CA GLU A 436 6.95 -4.93 -17.67
C GLU A 436 6.13 -5.62 -16.57
N GLN A 437 6.75 -6.52 -15.81
CA GLN A 437 6.07 -7.20 -14.70
C GLN A 437 5.71 -6.23 -13.57
N ILE A 438 6.58 -5.28 -13.23
CA ILE A 438 6.29 -4.26 -12.22
C ILE A 438 5.11 -3.40 -12.67
N GLU A 439 5.12 -2.89 -13.90
CA GLU A 439 4.03 -2.06 -14.45
C GLU A 439 2.68 -2.78 -14.44
N LYS A 440 2.69 -4.11 -14.63
CA LYS A 440 1.51 -4.98 -14.58
C LYS A 440 1.14 -5.44 -13.16
N GLY A 441 1.81 -4.92 -12.12
CA GLY A 441 1.57 -5.30 -10.72
C GLY A 441 1.92 -6.76 -10.39
N ARG A 442 2.84 -7.41 -11.14
CA ARG A 442 3.31 -8.79 -10.94
C ARG A 442 4.66 -8.82 -10.22
N PHE A 443 4.67 -8.36 -8.98
CA PHE A 443 5.90 -8.14 -8.20
C PHE A 443 6.59 -9.43 -7.79
N LYS A 444 5.80 -10.47 -7.49
CA LYS A 444 6.33 -11.80 -7.18
C LYS A 444 7.04 -12.40 -8.39
N ASP A 445 6.41 -12.38 -9.56
CA ASP A 445 7.00 -12.93 -10.78
C ASP A 445 8.32 -12.20 -11.11
N ALA A 446 8.35 -10.86 -10.93
CA ALA A 446 9.55 -10.04 -11.10
C ALA A 446 10.70 -10.43 -10.14
N LEU A 447 10.39 -10.63 -8.86
CA LEU A 447 11.37 -11.08 -7.88
C LEU A 447 11.87 -12.50 -8.14
N ASP A 448 10.98 -13.41 -8.53
CA ASP A 448 11.31 -14.79 -8.85
C ASP A 448 12.35 -14.84 -10.02
N ASP A 449 12.14 -14.04 -11.08
CA ASP A 449 13.07 -13.93 -12.22
C ASP A 449 14.44 -13.36 -11.78
N ILE A 450 14.45 -12.31 -10.96
CA ILE A 450 15.71 -11.72 -10.45
C ILE A 450 16.45 -12.73 -9.58
N PHE A 451 15.77 -13.44 -8.68
CA PHE A 451 16.42 -14.41 -7.80
C PHE A 451 16.84 -15.70 -8.53
N GLU A 452 16.17 -16.08 -9.61
CA GLU A 452 16.68 -17.11 -10.52
C GLU A 452 18.02 -16.68 -11.12
N PHE A 453 18.13 -15.44 -11.56
CA PHE A 453 19.37 -14.90 -12.07
C PHE A 453 20.48 -14.77 -10.99
N VAL A 454 20.13 -14.44 -9.73
CA VAL A 454 21.06 -14.50 -8.59
C VAL A 454 21.64 -15.90 -8.42
N ARG A 455 20.79 -16.95 -8.50
CA ARG A 455 21.24 -18.34 -8.42
C ARG A 455 22.15 -18.73 -9.60
N LYS A 456 21.84 -18.24 -10.80
CA LYS A 456 22.68 -18.42 -11.99
C LYS A 456 24.05 -17.74 -11.83
N ALA A 457 24.08 -16.54 -11.27
CA ALA A 457 25.33 -15.81 -10.99
C ALA A 457 26.21 -16.57 -9.96
N ASN A 458 25.63 -17.12 -8.90
CA ASN A 458 26.35 -18.00 -7.98
C ASN A 458 26.93 -19.23 -8.70
N LYS A 459 26.12 -19.90 -9.52
CA LYS A 459 26.55 -21.08 -10.31
C LYS A 459 27.69 -20.73 -11.27
N TYR A 460 27.64 -19.53 -11.89
CA TYR A 460 28.73 -19.07 -12.74
C TYR A 460 30.04 -18.94 -11.94
N PHE A 461 30.02 -18.24 -10.79
CA PHE A 461 31.17 -18.12 -9.90
C PHE A 461 31.73 -19.50 -9.49
N ASP A 462 30.84 -20.43 -9.09
CA ASP A 462 31.24 -21.79 -8.67
C ASP A 462 31.83 -22.62 -9.82
N SER A 463 31.26 -22.50 -11.04
CA SER A 463 31.74 -23.26 -12.20
C SER A 463 33.10 -22.79 -12.71
N ARG A 464 33.42 -21.48 -12.54
CA ARG A 464 34.69 -20.88 -12.96
C ARG A 464 35.80 -21.03 -11.91
N GLN A 465 35.46 -21.38 -10.67
CA GLN A 465 36.40 -21.67 -9.57
C GLN A 465 37.54 -20.64 -9.43
N PRO A 466 37.26 -19.34 -9.24
CA PRO A 466 38.30 -18.31 -9.19
C PRO A 466 39.32 -18.55 -8.08
N TRP A 467 38.99 -19.31 -7.03
CA TRP A 467 39.92 -19.72 -5.98
C TRP A 467 40.98 -20.73 -6.45
N ILE A 468 40.75 -21.43 -7.57
CA ILE A 468 41.74 -22.31 -8.24
C ILE A 468 42.42 -21.53 -9.35
N THR A 469 41.64 -20.88 -10.25
CA THR A 469 42.18 -20.21 -11.43
C THR A 469 43.06 -19.03 -11.05
N ARG A 470 42.92 -18.44 -9.89
CA ARG A 470 43.86 -17.46 -9.34
C ARG A 470 45.32 -17.93 -9.41
N ASP A 471 45.58 -19.18 -9.15
CA ASP A 471 46.93 -19.76 -9.08
C ASP A 471 47.30 -20.51 -10.37
N THR A 472 46.33 -20.94 -11.19
CA THR A 472 46.55 -21.77 -12.39
C THR A 472 46.32 -21.03 -13.72
N ASP A 473 45.36 -20.07 -13.75
CA ASP A 473 45.03 -19.24 -14.91
C ASP A 473 44.51 -17.87 -14.47
N GLN A 474 45.43 -16.96 -14.22
CA GLN A 474 45.13 -15.62 -13.72
C GLN A 474 44.20 -14.83 -14.64
N LYS A 475 44.29 -15.08 -15.98
CA LYS A 475 43.42 -14.42 -16.95
C LYS A 475 41.95 -14.87 -16.78
N ASP A 476 41.73 -16.19 -16.66
CA ASP A 476 40.38 -16.73 -16.42
C ASP A 476 39.82 -16.27 -15.10
N CYS A 477 40.66 -16.18 -14.05
CA CYS A 477 40.26 -15.60 -12.76
C CYS A 477 39.82 -14.14 -12.90
N ALA A 478 40.60 -13.31 -13.64
CA ALA A 478 40.31 -11.90 -13.90
C ALA A 478 38.98 -11.75 -14.68
N ASP A 479 38.81 -12.50 -15.78
CA ASP A 479 37.59 -12.51 -16.58
C ASP A 479 36.38 -12.88 -15.75
N THR A 480 36.52 -13.90 -14.91
CA THR A 480 35.43 -14.35 -14.00
C THR A 480 35.02 -13.27 -13.02
N LEU A 481 35.97 -12.66 -12.33
CA LEU A 481 35.67 -11.65 -11.31
C LEU A 481 35.17 -10.34 -11.91
N TYR A 482 35.70 -9.95 -13.07
CA TYR A 482 35.16 -8.83 -13.83
C TYR A 482 33.66 -9.03 -14.14
N ASN A 483 33.29 -10.20 -14.68
CA ASN A 483 31.90 -10.50 -15.00
C ASN A 483 31.03 -10.58 -13.72
N CYS A 484 31.55 -11.10 -12.61
CA CYS A 484 30.82 -11.09 -11.33
C CYS A 484 30.52 -9.66 -10.86
N VAL A 485 31.45 -8.71 -11.00
CA VAL A 485 31.19 -7.30 -10.68
C VAL A 485 30.10 -6.72 -11.57
N GLN A 486 30.11 -7.00 -12.88
CA GLN A 486 29.07 -6.53 -13.80
C GLN A 486 27.68 -7.13 -13.45
N LEU A 487 27.62 -8.40 -13.04
CA LEU A 487 26.39 -9.05 -12.57
C LEU A 487 25.86 -8.40 -11.28
N ILE A 488 26.76 -8.11 -10.33
CA ILE A 488 26.40 -7.40 -9.08
C ILE A 488 25.84 -6.01 -9.40
N ALA A 489 26.48 -5.27 -10.31
CA ALA A 489 26.00 -3.97 -10.75
C ALA A 489 24.57 -4.04 -11.34
N GLY A 490 24.31 -5.03 -12.21
CA GLY A 490 22.98 -5.26 -12.77
C GLY A 490 21.94 -5.62 -11.71
N LEU A 491 22.28 -6.54 -10.80
CA LEU A 491 21.39 -6.99 -9.72
C LEU A 491 21.06 -5.87 -8.73
N ALA A 492 22.03 -5.01 -8.40
CA ALA A 492 21.82 -3.89 -7.49
C ALA A 492 20.74 -2.93 -8.01
N VAL A 493 20.73 -2.64 -9.30
CA VAL A 493 19.72 -1.77 -9.93
C VAL A 493 18.38 -2.49 -10.09
N LEU A 494 18.38 -3.75 -10.53
CA LEU A 494 17.15 -4.56 -10.67
C LEU A 494 16.42 -4.74 -9.35
N LEU A 495 17.14 -4.88 -8.23
CA LEU A 495 16.57 -5.03 -6.90
C LEU A 495 16.23 -3.69 -6.22
N TYR A 496 16.68 -2.56 -6.74
CA TYR A 496 16.45 -1.25 -6.11
C TYR A 496 14.98 -0.93 -5.80
N PRO A 497 14.01 -1.21 -6.67
CA PRO A 497 12.59 -0.99 -6.34
C PRO A 497 12.10 -1.85 -5.17
N PHE A 498 12.63 -3.05 -5.04
CA PHE A 498 12.19 -4.05 -4.05
C PHE A 498 12.94 -3.94 -2.73
N LEU A 499 14.26 -3.80 -2.79
CA LEU A 499 15.21 -3.87 -1.68
C LEU A 499 16.09 -2.61 -1.66
N PRO A 500 15.52 -1.42 -1.37
CA PRO A 500 16.23 -0.15 -1.52
C PRO A 500 17.48 -0.05 -0.63
N PHE A 501 17.43 -0.54 0.61
CA PHE A 501 18.54 -0.36 1.57
C PHE A 501 19.81 -1.12 1.16
N SER A 502 19.66 -2.38 0.76
CA SER A 502 20.79 -3.19 0.28
C SER A 502 21.27 -2.72 -1.09
N SER A 503 20.35 -2.36 -1.99
CA SER A 503 20.70 -1.85 -3.32
C SER A 503 21.43 -0.53 -3.24
N GLU A 504 21.01 0.43 -2.42
CA GLU A 504 21.71 1.70 -2.20
C GLU A 504 23.12 1.49 -1.66
N ARG A 505 23.31 0.52 -0.76
CA ARG A 505 24.66 0.17 -0.25
C ARG A 505 25.55 -0.38 -1.37
N VAL A 506 25.03 -1.31 -2.18
CA VAL A 506 25.82 -1.92 -3.29
C VAL A 506 26.09 -0.89 -4.38
N CYS A 507 25.10 -0.07 -4.74
CA CYS A 507 25.29 1.05 -5.67
C CYS A 507 26.35 2.03 -5.16
N GLY A 508 26.34 2.36 -3.87
CA GLY A 508 27.36 3.18 -3.24
C GLY A 508 28.77 2.57 -3.31
N TRP A 509 28.90 1.25 -3.10
CA TRP A 509 30.20 0.56 -3.23
C TRP A 509 30.75 0.56 -4.65
N LEU A 510 29.86 0.54 -5.66
CA LEU A 510 30.24 0.43 -7.08
C LEU A 510 30.08 1.76 -7.84
N GLN A 511 29.72 2.86 -7.15
CA GLN A 511 29.45 4.19 -7.70
C GLN A 511 28.43 4.17 -8.84
N LEU A 512 27.33 3.44 -8.65
CA LEU A 512 26.23 3.34 -9.60
C LEU A 512 25.11 4.31 -9.24
N SER A 513 24.37 4.75 -10.25
CA SER A 513 23.07 5.44 -10.05
C SER A 513 21.91 4.42 -10.06
N PRO A 514 20.77 4.70 -9.42
CA PRO A 514 19.62 3.80 -9.45
C PRO A 514 18.80 3.92 -10.75
N GLU A 515 19.41 4.34 -11.86
CA GLU A 515 18.74 4.42 -13.15
C GLU A 515 18.43 3.05 -13.74
N TRP A 516 17.19 2.85 -14.21
CA TRP A 516 16.70 1.56 -14.75
C TRP A 516 17.32 1.19 -16.08
N LYS A 517 18.63 1.00 -16.06
CA LYS A 517 19.43 0.56 -17.21
C LYS A 517 20.66 -0.19 -16.72
N ARG A 518 21.19 -1.07 -17.58
CA ARG A 518 22.45 -1.72 -17.28
C ARG A 518 23.57 -0.66 -17.18
N GLN A 519 24.26 -0.68 -16.08
CA GLN A 519 25.46 0.12 -15.85
C GLN A 519 26.68 -0.77 -15.85
N GLN A 520 27.85 -0.18 -15.98
CA GLN A 520 29.13 -0.88 -16.04
C GLN A 520 30.08 -0.29 -14.98
N VAL A 521 30.77 -1.20 -14.30
CA VAL A 521 31.89 -0.82 -13.43
C VAL A 521 33.18 -0.97 -14.23
N GLU A 522 33.95 0.11 -14.35
CA GLU A 522 35.15 0.12 -15.15
C GLU A 522 36.27 -0.70 -14.50
N PRO A 523 37.11 -1.40 -15.31
CA PRO A 523 38.34 -1.99 -14.83
C PRO A 523 39.25 -0.92 -14.18
N GLY A 524 40.00 -1.30 -13.17
CA GLY A 524 40.82 -0.37 -12.39
C GLY A 524 40.08 0.37 -11.28
N TYR A 525 38.73 0.26 -11.20
CA TYR A 525 37.97 0.83 -10.08
C TYR A 525 38.38 0.18 -8.76
N ARG A 526 38.70 1.00 -7.76
CA ARG A 526 39.11 0.53 -6.43
C ARG A 526 37.89 0.42 -5.52
N LEU A 527 37.59 -0.80 -5.08
CA LEU A 527 36.49 -1.09 -4.19
C LEU A 527 36.72 -0.48 -2.80
N PRO A 528 35.69 0.13 -2.18
CA PRO A 528 35.77 0.50 -0.78
C PRO A 528 35.78 -0.74 0.11
N GLU A 529 35.83 -0.57 1.43
CA GLU A 529 35.65 -1.67 2.38
C GLU A 529 34.25 -2.27 2.23
N ILE A 530 34.17 -3.56 1.91
CA ILE A 530 32.92 -4.29 1.71
C ILE A 530 32.45 -4.87 3.05
N GLN A 531 31.29 -4.43 3.49
CA GLN A 531 30.65 -4.91 4.70
C GLN A 531 29.64 -6.03 4.39
N VAL A 532 29.37 -6.87 5.39
CA VAL A 532 28.32 -7.88 5.28
C VAL A 532 26.97 -7.21 5.02
N LEU A 533 26.30 -7.61 3.95
CA LEU A 533 25.05 -6.99 3.50
C LEU A 533 23.87 -7.42 4.38
N PHE A 534 23.77 -8.70 4.73
CA PHE A 534 22.72 -9.27 5.56
C PHE A 534 23.32 -10.11 6.69
N GLN A 535 22.75 -10.00 7.88
CA GLN A 535 23.13 -10.83 9.02
C GLN A 535 22.15 -11.98 9.18
N ARG A 536 22.64 -13.11 9.69
CA ARG A 536 21.81 -14.30 9.90
C ARG A 536 20.73 -14.03 10.94
N LEU A 537 19.48 -14.32 10.61
CA LEU A 537 18.37 -14.27 11.55
C LEU A 537 18.31 -15.56 12.38
N ASP A 538 18.18 -15.40 13.72
CA ASP A 538 18.01 -16.52 14.64
C ASP A 538 16.53 -16.91 14.77
N LYS A 539 16.32 -18.24 14.85
CA LYS A 539 14.99 -18.87 15.03
C LYS A 539 14.46 -18.79 16.48
N SER A 540 15.25 -18.35 17.46
CA SER A 540 14.89 -18.47 18.88
C SER A 540 13.83 -17.46 19.35
N TRP A 541 13.80 -16.27 18.76
CA TRP A 541 12.91 -15.20 19.20
C TRP A 541 11.43 -15.45 18.90
N TRP A 542 11.11 -15.91 17.70
CA TRP A 542 9.72 -16.17 17.34
C TRP A 542 9.10 -17.32 18.13
N ARG A 543 9.91 -18.31 18.54
CA ARG A 543 9.46 -19.41 19.42
C ARG A 543 8.94 -18.91 20.77
N LYS A 544 9.52 -17.82 21.30
CA LYS A 544 9.04 -17.16 22.52
C LYS A 544 7.71 -16.44 22.29
N LYS A 545 7.57 -15.70 21.18
CA LYS A 545 6.32 -15.01 20.83
C LYS A 545 5.17 -15.97 20.54
N MET A 546 5.43 -17.08 19.84
CA MET A 546 4.42 -18.12 19.58
C MET A 546 3.91 -18.80 20.86
N LYS A 547 4.71 -18.87 21.91
CA LYS A 547 4.25 -19.35 23.22
C LYS A 547 3.26 -18.36 23.84
N VAL A 548 3.55 -17.07 23.79
CA VAL A 548 2.67 -16.01 24.31
C VAL A 548 1.31 -15.98 23.57
N TRP A 549 1.29 -16.19 22.26
CA TRP A 549 0.04 -16.22 21.49
C TRP A 549 -0.77 -17.51 21.65
N LYS A 550 -0.17 -18.58 22.12
CA LYS A 550 -0.86 -19.86 22.43
C LYS A 550 -1.50 -19.87 23.79
N GLU A 551 -1.09 -18.98 24.69
CA GLU A 551 -1.76 -18.82 25.99
C GLU A 551 -3.04 -18.00 25.79
N PRO A 552 -4.20 -18.47 26.28
CA PRO A 552 -5.41 -17.67 26.28
C PRO A 552 -5.13 -16.39 27.08
N VAL A 553 -5.57 -15.23 26.54
CA VAL A 553 -5.53 -13.97 27.27
C VAL A 553 -6.23 -14.21 28.59
N ARG A 554 -5.48 -14.30 29.69
CA ARG A 554 -6.07 -14.24 31.03
C ARG A 554 -6.72 -12.86 31.10
N ALA A 555 -8.07 -12.86 31.22
CA ALA A 555 -8.79 -11.67 31.63
C ALA A 555 -8.06 -11.17 32.88
N GLU A 556 -7.55 -9.92 32.84
CA GLU A 556 -7.14 -9.23 34.05
C GLU A 556 -8.42 -9.13 34.89
N ALA A 557 -8.59 -10.08 35.80
CA ALA A 557 -9.58 -10.03 36.83
C ALA A 557 -9.12 -8.96 37.83
N ASP A 558 -9.96 -7.96 37.95
CA ASP A 558 -10.13 -7.06 39.06
C ASP A 558 -9.02 -7.07 40.13
N VAL A 559 -8.23 -6.02 40.14
CA VAL A 559 -7.64 -5.50 41.38
C VAL A 559 -8.46 -4.26 41.75
N ALA A 560 -9.63 -4.50 42.33
CA ALA A 560 -10.31 -3.57 43.20
C ALA A 560 -10.07 -4.10 44.63
N GLY A 561 -9.22 -3.43 45.37
CA GLY A 561 -9.00 -3.54 46.78
C GLY A 561 -8.69 -2.18 47.31
#